data_b9eee967181f18ff7a02242b53d346b0
#
_entry.id   b9eee967181f18ff7a02242b53d346b0
#
_cell.length_a   1.000
_cell.length_b   1.000
_cell.length_c   1.000
_cell.angle_alpha   90.00
_cell.angle_beta   90.00
_cell.angle_gamma   90.00
#
_symmetry.space_group_name_H-M   'P 1'
#
loop_
_entity.id
_entity.type
_entity.pdbx_description
1 polymer ?
#
loop_
_entity_poly.entity_id
_entity_poly.type
_entity_poly.pdbx_seq_one_letter_code
_entity_poly.pdbx_strand_id
1 'polypeptide(L)'
;MNKQTKYIFVTGGVLSSLGKGIAAASIATLLKNSGLKVSILKADPYINVDPGTMSPFEHGEVFVTDDGAETDLDLGHYERFLDESLSQDNNFTTGRVYQSVIEKERRGEYLGKTIQVIPHIVGEIKDRIKKAGEGKDILIVEIGGTVGDIEGLPFLEAIRALRLEVGKNNAMNIHLTLVPFIKAAGELKTKPTQHSVGELRRIGISPDMIICRSEKALDRDLKDKIAISCGVEKNCVIESVDAASIYQIPLNFLKQDILNPIASILDLKNLKPNMENWDILVKRVIAPSNEVKIAFVGKYVDLKESYKSLTEAIIHAGAALDTRVELQWVDSEKLENLESAEAFKNVSGILVAGGFGYRGVEGKIKTINYARENKIPFLGICLGMQLALVEFARHVLKIEDANSSEFDDKCSNPIVYLIDEFMDASGKKQIRTAKTPLGGTMRLGSYECKVKPNSLLAKVYNNAKNIKERHRHRYEANPKYRKEFEDKGLIVSGESEGLIEAVELNNHPFFLAVQFHPEFTSRLERVNPVICGFIKAAISYEDD
;
A
#
# COMPACT_ATOMS: atom_id res chain seq x y z
N MET A 1 -4.98 35.43 4.68
CA MET A 1 -5.59 34.59 5.73
C MET A 1 -5.33 33.15 5.34
N ASN A 2 -4.69 32.34 6.19
CA ASN A 2 -4.57 30.91 5.94
C ASN A 2 -5.99 30.32 5.90
N LYS A 3 -6.34 29.67 4.82
CA LYS A 3 -7.63 28.98 4.66
C LYS A 3 -7.66 27.83 5.68
N GLN A 4 -8.69 27.77 6.51
CA GLN A 4 -8.84 26.71 7.52
C GLN A 4 -9.06 25.38 6.82
N THR A 5 -8.33 24.34 7.22
CA THR A 5 -8.52 22.97 6.74
C THR A 5 -9.92 22.47 7.11
N LYS A 6 -10.58 21.83 6.18
CA LYS A 6 -11.86 21.14 6.39
C LYS A 6 -11.66 19.65 6.58
N TYR A 7 -12.50 19.02 7.38
CA TYR A 7 -12.34 17.63 7.79
C TYR A 7 -13.51 16.77 7.32
N ILE A 8 -13.21 15.60 6.77
CA ILE A 8 -14.19 14.55 6.48
C ILE A 8 -13.83 13.34 7.33
N PHE A 9 -14.65 13.03 8.33
CA PHE A 9 -14.46 11.87 9.19
C PHE A 9 -15.21 10.68 8.60
N VAL A 10 -14.50 9.60 8.31
CA VAL A 10 -15.05 8.36 7.77
C VAL A 10 -15.03 7.30 8.86
N THR A 11 -16.21 6.86 9.26
CA THR A 11 -16.43 5.79 10.24
C THR A 11 -17.13 4.61 9.58
N GLY A 12 -17.04 3.42 10.17
CA GLY A 12 -17.75 2.25 9.66
C GLY A 12 -18.39 1.44 10.77
N GLY A 13 -19.44 0.75 10.43
CA GLY A 13 -20.16 -0.11 11.35
C GLY A 13 -20.59 -1.43 10.72
N VAL A 14 -21.18 -2.30 11.52
CA VAL A 14 -21.65 -3.64 11.19
C VAL A 14 -20.53 -4.67 11.17
N LEU A 15 -19.49 -4.50 10.36
CA LEU A 15 -18.33 -5.43 10.27
C LEU A 15 -17.09 -4.71 9.73
N SER A 16 -15.92 -5.34 9.89
CA SER A 16 -14.66 -4.92 9.27
C SER A 16 -14.67 -5.16 7.76
N SER A 17 -13.66 -4.65 7.06
CA SER A 17 -13.47 -4.85 5.60
C SER A 17 -14.64 -4.39 4.71
N LEU A 18 -15.44 -3.43 5.18
CA LEU A 18 -16.53 -2.80 4.41
C LEU A 18 -16.05 -1.93 3.26
N GLY A 19 -14.75 -1.61 3.21
CA GLY A 19 -14.16 -0.75 2.18
C GLY A 19 -14.12 0.73 2.55
N LYS A 20 -13.98 1.06 3.85
CA LYS A 20 -13.79 2.45 4.32
C LYS A 20 -12.62 3.14 3.59
N GLY A 21 -11.46 2.47 3.53
CA GLY A 21 -10.26 2.98 2.87
C GLY A 21 -10.50 3.33 1.40
N ILE A 22 -11.15 2.44 0.66
CA ILE A 22 -11.48 2.68 -0.75
C ILE A 22 -12.51 3.80 -0.91
N ALA A 23 -13.50 3.89 -0.03
CA ALA A 23 -14.48 4.99 -0.08
C ALA A 23 -13.81 6.34 0.23
N ALA A 24 -12.96 6.41 1.27
CA ALA A 24 -12.18 7.59 1.62
C ALA A 24 -11.25 8.01 0.47
N ALA A 25 -10.49 7.07 -0.09
CA ALA A 25 -9.61 7.29 -1.23
C ALA A 25 -10.39 7.77 -2.48
N SER A 26 -11.56 7.19 -2.75
CA SER A 26 -12.41 7.58 -3.88
C SER A 26 -12.91 9.02 -3.76
N ILE A 27 -13.38 9.41 -2.57
CA ILE A 27 -13.81 10.79 -2.30
C ILE A 27 -12.60 11.75 -2.43
N ALA A 28 -11.44 11.36 -1.88
CA ALA A 28 -10.22 12.15 -1.99
C ALA A 28 -9.81 12.38 -3.45
N THR A 29 -9.88 11.34 -4.29
CA THR A 29 -9.58 11.43 -5.73
C THR A 29 -10.49 12.46 -6.42
N LEU A 30 -11.80 12.40 -6.16
CA LEU A 30 -12.76 13.34 -6.74
C LEU A 30 -12.51 14.78 -6.30
N LEU A 31 -12.20 14.99 -5.01
CA LEU A 31 -11.90 16.32 -4.47
C LEU A 31 -10.57 16.86 -5.00
N LYS A 32 -9.53 16.02 -5.08
CA LYS A 32 -8.23 16.39 -5.66
C LYS A 32 -8.38 16.77 -7.13
N ASN A 33 -9.07 15.96 -7.93
CA ASN A 33 -9.31 16.23 -9.34
C ASN A 33 -10.25 17.43 -9.58
N SER A 34 -10.90 17.93 -8.53
CA SER A 34 -11.61 19.23 -8.51
C SER A 34 -10.69 20.42 -8.17
N GLY A 35 -9.37 20.19 -8.03
CA GLY A 35 -8.38 21.23 -7.78
C GLY A 35 -8.10 21.56 -6.32
N LEU A 36 -8.55 20.74 -5.36
CA LEU A 36 -8.30 20.91 -3.94
C LEU A 36 -7.01 20.19 -3.50
N LYS A 37 -6.32 20.73 -2.51
CA LYS A 37 -5.23 20.06 -1.80
C LYS A 37 -5.83 19.11 -0.76
N VAL A 38 -5.80 17.82 -1.05
CA VAL A 38 -6.42 16.79 -0.20
C VAL A 38 -5.35 15.90 0.41
N SER A 39 -5.55 15.44 1.64
CA SER A 39 -4.78 14.35 2.23
C SER A 39 -5.71 13.39 2.97
N ILE A 40 -5.22 12.19 3.24
CA ILE A 40 -5.95 11.17 4.00
C ILE A 40 -5.10 10.75 5.20
N LEU A 41 -5.75 10.53 6.33
CA LEU A 41 -5.15 10.04 7.56
C LEU A 41 -5.88 8.77 7.99
N LYS A 42 -5.12 7.74 8.32
CA LYS A 42 -5.59 6.49 8.93
C LYS A 42 -5.35 6.53 10.43
N ALA A 43 -6.40 6.31 11.21
CA ALA A 43 -6.34 6.20 12.66
C ALA A 43 -6.73 4.76 13.06
N ASP A 44 -5.75 3.96 13.48
CA ASP A 44 -5.92 2.55 13.78
C ASP A 44 -6.09 2.29 15.28
N PRO A 45 -7.16 1.60 15.71
CA PRO A 45 -7.48 1.44 17.13
C PRO A 45 -6.69 0.33 17.85
N TYR A 46 -5.79 -0.38 17.20
CA TYR A 46 -4.97 -1.41 17.86
C TYR A 46 -3.79 -0.81 18.66
N ILE A 47 -3.27 -1.60 19.63
CA ILE A 47 -2.25 -1.15 20.60
C ILE A 47 -0.82 -1.31 20.09
N ASN A 48 -0.58 -2.01 18.97
CA ASN A 48 0.75 -2.04 18.37
C ASN A 48 1.21 -0.61 18.04
N VAL A 49 2.49 -0.30 18.28
CA VAL A 49 3.05 1.03 17.97
C VAL A 49 3.05 1.29 16.46
N ASP A 50 3.39 0.25 15.68
CA ASP A 50 3.31 0.20 14.23
C ASP A 50 3.06 -1.25 13.77
N PRO A 51 2.72 -1.49 12.48
CA PRO A 51 2.49 -2.83 11.96
C PRO A 51 3.77 -3.60 11.56
N GLY A 52 4.96 -3.02 11.70
CA GLY A 52 6.22 -3.59 11.18
C GLY A 52 6.57 -4.98 11.71
N THR A 53 6.12 -5.31 12.93
CA THR A 53 6.32 -6.64 13.56
C THR A 53 5.10 -7.54 13.48
N MET A 54 4.00 -7.08 12.89
CA MET A 54 2.78 -7.86 12.76
C MET A 54 2.92 -8.95 11.69
N SER A 55 2.24 -10.06 11.88
CA SER A 55 2.18 -11.12 10.88
C SER A 55 1.38 -10.67 9.66
N PRO A 56 1.88 -10.90 8.43
CA PRO A 56 1.09 -10.66 7.21
C PRO A 56 -0.25 -11.43 7.17
N PHE A 57 -0.36 -12.54 7.91
CA PHE A 57 -1.61 -13.29 8.03
C PHE A 57 -2.68 -12.56 8.84
N GLU A 58 -2.29 -11.64 9.73
CA GLU A 58 -3.22 -10.88 10.59
C GLU A 58 -3.63 -9.55 9.93
N HIS A 59 -2.69 -8.85 9.27
CA HIS A 59 -2.89 -7.49 8.80
C HIS A 59 -2.62 -7.27 7.30
N GLY A 60 -2.24 -8.32 6.57
CA GLY A 60 -1.84 -8.20 5.17
C GLY A 60 -0.44 -7.57 5.01
N GLU A 61 -0.24 -6.86 3.92
CA GLU A 61 1.03 -6.20 3.60
C GLU A 61 1.32 -5.02 4.53
N VAL A 62 2.58 -4.88 4.94
CA VAL A 62 3.09 -3.66 5.57
C VAL A 62 3.55 -2.71 4.47
N PHE A 63 2.89 -1.56 4.38
CA PHE A 63 3.23 -0.50 3.41
C PHE A 63 4.27 0.44 4.00
N VAL A 64 5.24 0.90 3.19
CA VAL A 64 6.31 1.79 3.62
C VAL A 64 6.21 3.13 2.90
N THR A 65 6.23 4.22 3.67
CA THR A 65 6.22 5.60 3.17
C THR A 65 7.63 6.08 2.79
N ASP A 66 7.74 7.24 2.12
CA ASP A 66 9.04 7.80 1.73
C ASP A 66 9.94 8.11 2.92
N ASP A 67 9.36 8.53 4.05
CA ASP A 67 10.07 8.84 5.30
C ASP A 67 10.33 7.62 6.20
N GLY A 68 10.07 6.41 5.68
CA GLY A 68 10.41 5.15 6.34
C GLY A 68 9.41 4.67 7.40
N ALA A 69 8.21 5.23 7.46
CA ALA A 69 7.18 4.69 8.34
C ALA A 69 6.63 3.36 7.79
N GLU A 70 6.58 2.34 8.65
CA GLU A 70 5.82 1.12 8.41
C GLU A 70 4.36 1.36 8.79
N THR A 71 3.45 1.13 7.86
CA THR A 71 2.04 1.52 7.99
C THR A 71 1.11 0.41 7.53
N ASP A 72 -0.18 0.57 7.82
CA ASP A 72 -1.25 -0.29 7.31
C ASP A 72 -1.32 -0.25 5.77
N LEU A 73 -1.78 -1.34 5.16
CA LEU A 73 -1.93 -1.48 3.70
C LEU A 73 -2.86 -0.42 3.07
N ASP A 74 -3.76 0.17 3.86
CA ASP A 74 -4.67 1.22 3.39
C ASP A 74 -3.93 2.48 2.91
N LEU A 75 -2.75 2.81 3.51
CA LEU A 75 -1.95 3.92 3.00
C LEU A 75 -1.51 3.71 1.56
N GLY A 76 -1.22 2.47 1.17
CA GLY A 76 -0.97 2.12 -0.21
C GLY A 76 -2.16 2.45 -1.12
N HIS A 77 -3.38 2.13 -0.69
CA HIS A 77 -4.59 2.53 -1.42
C HIS A 77 -4.71 4.06 -1.55
N TYR A 78 -4.47 4.80 -0.45
CA TYR A 78 -4.56 6.26 -0.49
C TYR A 78 -3.57 6.87 -1.47
N GLU A 79 -2.30 6.44 -1.44
CA GLU A 79 -1.29 6.92 -2.37
C GLU A 79 -1.61 6.57 -3.83
N ARG A 80 -2.10 5.35 -4.09
CA ARG A 80 -2.49 4.92 -5.44
C ARG A 80 -3.65 5.73 -6.01
N PHE A 81 -4.59 6.13 -5.17
CA PHE A 81 -5.76 6.93 -5.56
C PHE A 81 -5.45 8.42 -5.66
N LEU A 82 -4.63 8.94 -4.75
CA LEU A 82 -4.25 10.36 -4.74
C LEU A 82 -3.10 10.69 -5.68
N ASP A 83 -2.33 9.70 -6.17
CA ASP A 83 -1.04 9.93 -6.84
C ASP A 83 -0.17 10.94 -6.07
N GLU A 84 -0.09 10.78 -4.77
CA GLU A 84 0.76 11.56 -3.86
C GLU A 84 1.43 10.62 -2.86
N SER A 85 2.65 10.99 -2.42
CA SER A 85 3.31 10.29 -1.32
C SER A 85 2.77 10.81 0.01
N LEU A 86 2.45 9.87 0.91
CA LEU A 86 2.08 10.15 2.29
C LEU A 86 3.30 9.98 3.19
N SER A 87 3.16 10.35 4.47
CA SER A 87 4.21 10.33 5.48
C SER A 87 3.74 9.65 6.76
N GLN A 88 4.65 9.54 7.73
CA GLN A 88 4.30 9.05 9.07
C GLN A 88 3.18 9.84 9.78
N ASP A 89 2.94 11.09 9.36
CA ASP A 89 1.86 11.89 9.90
C ASP A 89 0.47 11.46 9.39
N ASN A 90 0.41 10.62 8.37
CA ASN A 90 -0.83 10.12 7.76
C ASN A 90 -1.32 8.78 8.34
N ASN A 91 -0.58 8.20 9.29
CA ASN A 91 -1.01 7.00 10.02
C ASN A 91 -0.57 7.05 11.47
N PHE A 92 -1.46 6.75 12.39
CA PHE A 92 -1.11 6.51 13.78
C PHE A 92 -2.05 5.50 14.44
N THR A 93 -1.49 4.79 15.42
CA THR A 93 -2.18 3.74 16.19
C THR A 93 -2.51 4.22 17.59
N THR A 94 -3.42 3.52 18.27
CA THR A 94 -3.65 3.70 19.71
C THR A 94 -2.34 3.59 20.49
N GLY A 95 -1.51 2.57 20.21
CA GLY A 95 -0.24 2.36 20.89
C GLY A 95 0.69 3.56 20.78
N ARG A 96 0.83 4.13 19.60
CA ARG A 96 1.65 5.33 19.36
C ARG A 96 1.15 6.57 20.09
N VAL A 97 -0.19 6.73 20.18
CA VAL A 97 -0.81 7.83 20.93
C VAL A 97 -0.55 7.69 22.42
N TYR A 98 -0.82 6.51 23.00
CA TYR A 98 -0.61 6.26 24.42
C TYR A 98 0.87 6.36 24.80
N GLN A 99 1.78 5.80 24.00
CA GLN A 99 3.21 5.93 24.21
C GLN A 99 3.64 7.40 24.29
N SER A 100 3.19 8.24 23.34
CA SER A 100 3.50 9.68 23.32
C SER A 100 3.02 10.38 24.60
N VAL A 101 1.80 10.11 25.06
CA VAL A 101 1.23 10.72 26.27
C VAL A 101 1.97 10.23 27.52
N ILE A 102 2.29 8.95 27.64
CA ILE A 102 3.04 8.38 28.75
C ILE A 102 4.46 8.97 28.80
N GLU A 103 5.14 9.08 27.65
CA GLU A 103 6.47 9.70 27.58
C GLU A 103 6.45 11.17 28.00
N LYS A 104 5.44 11.95 27.59
CA LYS A 104 5.24 13.34 28.01
C LYS A 104 5.00 13.43 29.52
N GLU A 105 4.21 12.52 30.10
CA GLU A 105 3.99 12.43 31.54
C GLU A 105 5.32 12.17 32.28
N ARG A 106 6.07 11.16 31.83
CA ARG A 106 7.37 10.80 32.44
C ARG A 106 8.40 11.93 32.37
N ARG A 107 8.34 12.78 31.33
CA ARG A 107 9.17 14.00 31.24
C ARG A 107 8.64 15.20 32.06
N GLY A 108 7.49 15.06 32.73
CA GLY A 108 6.88 16.11 33.57
C GLY A 108 6.17 17.21 32.78
N GLU A 109 5.87 17.03 31.51
CA GLU A 109 5.25 18.06 30.65
C GLU A 109 3.84 18.46 31.12
N TYR A 110 3.17 17.59 31.87
CA TYR A 110 1.83 17.87 32.41
C TYR A 110 1.84 18.51 33.80
N LEU A 111 2.99 18.90 34.35
CA LEU A 111 3.13 19.65 35.59
C LEU A 111 2.37 19.03 36.78
N GLY A 112 2.42 17.71 36.94
CA GLY A 112 1.81 17.00 38.07
C GLY A 112 0.28 16.79 37.97
N LYS A 113 -0.34 17.10 36.83
CA LYS A 113 -1.78 16.84 36.61
C LYS A 113 -2.05 15.34 36.51
N THR A 114 -3.24 14.93 36.95
CA THR A 114 -3.74 13.57 36.66
C THR A 114 -4.02 13.41 35.17
N ILE A 115 -3.40 12.40 34.54
CA ILE A 115 -3.55 12.13 33.11
C ILE A 115 -4.68 11.13 32.90
N GLN A 116 -5.62 11.47 32.00
CA GLN A 116 -6.83 10.72 31.73
C GLN A 116 -7.03 10.57 30.21
N VAL A 117 -7.87 9.64 29.78
CA VAL A 117 -8.21 9.48 28.35
C VAL A 117 -8.79 10.81 27.82
N ILE A 118 -9.72 11.40 28.55
CA ILE A 118 -10.23 12.75 28.29
C ILE A 118 -9.68 13.68 29.40
N PRO A 119 -8.95 14.76 29.11
CA PRO A 119 -8.73 15.33 27.77
C PRO A 119 -7.40 14.90 27.08
N HIS A 120 -6.50 14.13 27.72
CA HIS A 120 -5.10 14.03 27.30
C HIS A 120 -4.90 13.13 26.07
N ILE A 121 -5.45 11.90 26.05
CA ILE A 121 -5.39 11.01 24.87
C ILE A 121 -6.21 11.60 23.73
N VAL A 122 -7.42 12.08 24.01
CA VAL A 122 -8.27 12.75 23.03
C VAL A 122 -7.60 14.01 22.46
N GLY A 123 -6.89 14.76 23.30
CA GLY A 123 -6.10 15.93 22.87
C GLY A 123 -4.97 15.54 21.92
N GLU A 124 -4.17 14.54 22.27
CA GLU A 124 -3.08 14.02 21.43
C GLU A 124 -3.60 13.56 20.05
N ILE A 125 -4.75 12.84 20.01
CA ILE A 125 -5.38 12.42 18.76
C ILE A 125 -5.78 13.64 17.92
N LYS A 126 -6.43 14.64 18.50
CA LYS A 126 -6.83 15.86 17.80
C LYS A 126 -5.62 16.63 17.24
N ASP A 127 -4.54 16.72 18.00
CA ASP A 127 -3.34 17.43 17.59
C ASP A 127 -2.67 16.73 16.38
N ARG A 128 -2.64 15.39 16.37
CA ARG A 128 -2.17 14.60 15.23
C ARG A 128 -3.05 14.81 14.00
N ILE A 129 -4.38 14.80 14.16
CA ILE A 129 -5.31 15.06 13.05
C ILE A 129 -5.07 16.47 12.48
N LYS A 130 -4.93 17.49 13.33
CA LYS A 130 -4.66 18.86 12.88
C LYS A 130 -3.34 18.96 12.15
N LYS A 131 -2.27 18.33 12.68
CA LYS A 131 -0.95 18.30 12.05
C LYS A 131 -1.00 17.71 10.65
N ALA A 132 -1.68 16.56 10.47
CA ALA A 132 -1.84 15.95 9.15
C ALA A 132 -2.62 16.82 8.14
N GLY A 133 -3.46 17.72 8.65
CA GLY A 133 -4.24 18.66 7.86
C GLY A 133 -3.51 19.98 7.51
N GLU A 134 -2.33 20.23 8.04
CA GLU A 134 -1.61 21.48 7.81
C GLU A 134 -1.31 21.70 6.32
N GLY A 135 -1.68 22.87 5.82
CA GLY A 135 -1.47 23.25 4.41
C GLY A 135 -2.39 22.55 3.40
N LYS A 136 -3.36 21.75 3.86
CA LYS A 136 -4.38 21.11 3.02
C LYS A 136 -5.69 21.88 3.05
N ASP A 137 -6.44 21.84 1.95
CA ASP A 137 -7.81 22.33 1.92
C ASP A 137 -8.75 21.36 2.64
N ILE A 138 -8.53 20.06 2.45
CA ILE A 138 -9.33 18.97 3.05
C ILE A 138 -8.41 17.89 3.61
N LEU A 139 -8.71 17.43 4.83
CA LEU A 139 -8.20 16.19 5.39
C LEU A 139 -9.35 15.20 5.56
N ILE A 140 -9.22 14.03 4.94
CA ILE A 140 -10.09 12.88 5.21
C ILE A 140 -9.46 12.04 6.31
N VAL A 141 -10.21 11.75 7.37
CA VAL A 141 -9.74 10.95 8.51
C VAL A 141 -10.55 9.67 8.54
N GLU A 142 -9.91 8.56 8.22
CA GLU A 142 -10.52 7.24 8.35
C GLU A 142 -10.28 6.67 9.74
N ILE A 143 -11.35 6.35 10.45
CA ILE A 143 -11.28 5.66 11.74
C ILE A 143 -11.34 4.15 11.48
N GLY A 144 -10.27 3.44 11.86
CA GLY A 144 -10.20 1.99 11.81
C GLY A 144 -11.18 1.31 12.75
N GLY A 145 -11.36 0.01 12.59
CA GLY A 145 -12.30 -0.78 13.41
C GLY A 145 -13.76 -0.53 13.08
N THR A 146 -14.63 -0.94 13.98
CA THR A 146 -16.10 -0.88 13.87
C THR A 146 -16.66 0.01 14.97
N VAL A 147 -17.62 0.86 14.62
CA VAL A 147 -18.34 1.67 15.62
C VAL A 147 -19.08 0.76 16.59
N GLY A 148 -18.81 0.92 17.88
CA GLY A 148 -19.26 0.06 18.96
C GLY A 148 -18.12 -0.71 19.65
N ASP A 149 -16.97 -0.84 18.99
CA ASP A 149 -15.79 -1.46 19.60
C ASP A 149 -15.16 -0.51 20.64
N ILE A 150 -14.70 -1.08 21.75
CA ILE A 150 -14.09 -0.32 22.87
C ILE A 150 -12.84 0.42 22.41
N GLU A 151 -12.03 -0.20 21.58
CA GLU A 151 -10.75 0.32 21.09
C GLU A 151 -10.92 1.61 20.28
N GLY A 152 -12.05 1.77 19.58
CA GLY A 152 -12.35 2.93 18.75
C GLY A 152 -12.82 4.17 19.52
N LEU A 153 -13.28 4.02 20.78
CA LEU A 153 -13.94 5.09 21.53
C LEU A 153 -13.10 6.38 21.67
N PRO A 154 -11.79 6.34 21.98
CA PRO A 154 -10.99 7.57 22.09
C PRO A 154 -10.91 8.34 20.76
N PHE A 155 -10.89 7.65 19.63
CA PHE A 155 -10.88 8.28 18.29
C PHE A 155 -12.23 8.92 17.97
N LEU A 156 -13.33 8.21 18.25
CA LEU A 156 -14.68 8.72 18.05
C LEU A 156 -14.93 9.96 18.90
N GLU A 157 -14.48 9.93 20.16
CA GLU A 157 -14.55 11.09 21.04
C GLU A 157 -13.70 12.27 20.52
N ALA A 158 -12.51 11.99 19.97
CA ALA A 158 -11.64 13.01 19.40
C ALA A 158 -12.27 13.69 18.16
N ILE A 159 -12.85 12.93 17.22
CA ILE A 159 -13.50 13.53 16.04
C ILE A 159 -14.77 14.29 16.41
N ARG A 160 -15.54 13.80 17.42
CA ARG A 160 -16.70 14.51 17.97
C ARG A 160 -16.30 15.87 18.54
N ALA A 161 -15.25 15.88 19.38
CA ALA A 161 -14.73 17.10 19.98
C ALA A 161 -14.12 18.04 18.93
N LEU A 162 -13.37 17.52 17.96
CA LEU A 162 -12.77 18.33 16.90
C LEU A 162 -13.84 18.99 16.02
N ARG A 163 -14.92 18.28 15.68
CA ARG A 163 -16.04 18.86 14.91
C ARG A 163 -16.67 20.06 15.62
N LEU A 164 -16.82 19.98 16.96
CA LEU A 164 -17.33 21.11 17.76
C LEU A 164 -16.36 22.29 17.73
N GLU A 165 -15.06 22.01 17.79
CA GLU A 165 -13.99 23.03 17.81
C GLU A 165 -13.89 23.78 16.47
N VAL A 166 -13.93 23.08 15.34
CA VAL A 166 -13.77 23.68 14.00
C VAL A 166 -15.07 24.25 13.43
N GLY A 167 -16.22 23.83 13.95
CA GLY A 167 -17.53 24.25 13.50
C GLY A 167 -18.13 23.39 12.38
N LYS A 168 -19.45 23.43 12.26
CA LYS A 168 -20.25 22.55 11.39
C LYS A 168 -19.88 22.62 9.90
N ASN A 169 -19.52 23.81 9.40
CA ASN A 169 -19.18 23.97 7.97
C ASN A 169 -17.73 23.60 7.66
N ASN A 170 -16.95 23.17 8.66
CA ASN A 170 -15.57 22.77 8.49
C ASN A 170 -15.32 21.31 8.82
N ALA A 171 -16.36 20.55 9.17
CA ALA A 171 -16.25 19.11 9.38
C ALA A 171 -17.57 18.38 9.08
N MET A 172 -17.47 17.22 8.44
CA MET A 172 -18.60 16.32 8.21
C MET A 172 -18.26 14.89 8.61
N ASN A 173 -19.30 14.12 8.94
CA ASN A 173 -19.21 12.69 9.27
C ASN A 173 -19.84 11.85 8.15
N ILE A 174 -19.06 11.00 7.52
CA ILE A 174 -19.52 9.96 6.58
C ILE A 174 -19.49 8.62 7.33
N HIS A 175 -20.61 7.90 7.28
CA HIS A 175 -20.70 6.60 7.93
C HIS A 175 -20.93 5.49 6.90
N LEU A 176 -19.99 4.55 6.83
CA LEU A 176 -20.08 3.40 5.95
C LEU A 176 -20.80 2.26 6.65
N THR A 177 -21.79 1.66 5.99
CA THR A 177 -22.61 0.58 6.56
C THR A 177 -22.86 -0.52 5.54
N LEU A 178 -23.36 -1.66 6.01
CA LEU A 178 -23.77 -2.79 5.17
C LEU A 178 -25.29 -2.82 5.01
N VAL A 179 -25.74 -2.98 3.77
CA VAL A 179 -27.12 -3.33 3.41
C VAL A 179 -27.09 -4.74 2.79
N PRO A 180 -27.17 -5.80 3.60
CA PRO A 180 -27.02 -7.17 3.11
C PRO A 180 -28.22 -7.61 2.28
N PHE A 181 -27.94 -8.39 1.24
CA PHE A 181 -28.96 -9.12 0.50
C PHE A 181 -29.20 -10.49 1.16
N ILE A 182 -30.41 -10.70 1.63
CA ILE A 182 -30.78 -12.00 2.25
C ILE A 182 -31.35 -12.90 1.17
N LYS A 183 -30.53 -13.84 0.69
CA LYS A 183 -30.90 -14.75 -0.42
C LYS A 183 -32.23 -15.48 -0.17
N ALA A 184 -32.46 -15.98 1.06
CA ALA A 184 -33.68 -16.69 1.43
C ALA A 184 -34.94 -15.82 1.37
N ALA A 185 -34.81 -14.51 1.62
CA ALA A 185 -35.94 -13.56 1.56
C ALA A 185 -36.03 -12.81 0.22
N GLY A 186 -34.98 -12.91 -0.63
CA GLY A 186 -34.93 -12.23 -1.93
C GLY A 186 -34.84 -10.71 -1.84
N GLU A 187 -34.44 -10.13 -0.69
CA GLU A 187 -34.49 -8.69 -0.48
C GLU A 187 -33.27 -8.15 0.29
N LEU A 188 -33.01 -6.84 0.11
CA LEU A 188 -32.03 -6.06 0.85
C LEU A 188 -32.60 -5.64 2.22
N LYS A 189 -31.77 -5.71 3.27
CA LYS A 189 -32.17 -5.40 4.66
C LYS A 189 -31.47 -4.13 5.16
N THR A 190 -32.25 -3.12 5.55
CA THR A 190 -31.75 -1.84 6.07
C THR A 190 -31.52 -1.80 7.58
N LYS A 191 -31.95 -2.81 8.32
CA LYS A 191 -31.82 -2.87 9.79
C LYS A 191 -30.36 -2.79 10.30
N PRO A 192 -29.36 -3.48 9.70
CA PRO A 192 -27.96 -3.34 10.12
C PRO A 192 -27.46 -1.89 10.03
N THR A 193 -27.80 -1.19 8.95
CA THR A 193 -27.49 0.24 8.78
C THR A 193 -28.11 1.10 9.89
N GLN A 194 -29.41 0.88 10.20
CA GLN A 194 -30.11 1.64 11.26
C GLN A 194 -29.48 1.40 12.64
N HIS A 195 -29.11 0.17 12.96
CA HIS A 195 -28.45 -0.17 14.22
C HIS A 195 -27.06 0.48 14.32
N SER A 196 -26.26 0.38 13.26
CA SER A 196 -24.93 0.98 13.21
C SER A 196 -24.96 2.51 13.41
N VAL A 197 -25.89 3.19 12.78
CA VAL A 197 -26.12 4.65 12.99
C VAL A 197 -26.62 4.91 14.42
N GLY A 198 -27.42 4.01 15.00
CA GLY A 198 -27.83 4.10 16.39
C GLY A 198 -26.65 4.05 17.37
N GLU A 199 -25.70 3.14 17.15
CA GLU A 199 -24.47 3.06 17.96
C GLU A 199 -23.62 4.32 17.81
N LEU A 200 -23.43 4.83 16.59
CA LEU A 200 -22.69 6.08 16.37
C LEU A 200 -23.33 7.27 17.12
N ARG A 201 -24.67 7.34 17.11
CA ARG A 201 -25.41 8.39 17.84
C ARG A 201 -25.31 8.27 19.36
N ARG A 202 -25.19 7.06 19.92
CA ARG A 202 -24.95 6.87 21.37
C ARG A 202 -23.65 7.54 21.83
N ILE A 203 -22.66 7.65 20.94
CA ILE A 203 -21.39 8.34 21.21
C ILE A 203 -21.52 9.86 20.99
N GLY A 204 -22.68 10.33 20.50
CA GLY A 204 -22.93 11.75 20.23
C GLY A 204 -22.50 12.20 18.84
N ILE A 205 -22.31 11.28 17.90
CA ILE A 205 -21.98 11.58 16.50
C ILE A 205 -23.19 11.25 15.62
N SER A 206 -23.66 12.23 14.86
CA SER A 206 -24.66 12.01 13.79
C SER A 206 -23.94 12.01 12.44
N PRO A 207 -24.23 11.04 11.57
CA PRO A 207 -23.71 11.08 10.22
C PRO A 207 -24.39 12.21 9.42
N ASP A 208 -23.62 12.86 8.56
CA ASP A 208 -24.14 13.79 7.55
C ASP A 208 -24.40 13.08 6.23
N MET A 209 -23.67 11.99 5.98
CA MET A 209 -23.80 11.14 4.80
C MET A 209 -23.65 9.67 5.18
N ILE A 210 -24.37 8.80 4.50
CA ILE A 210 -24.26 7.34 4.65
C ILE A 210 -23.84 6.74 3.31
N ILE A 211 -22.80 5.91 3.35
CA ILE A 211 -22.41 5.08 2.22
C ILE A 211 -22.84 3.64 2.51
N CYS A 212 -23.71 3.11 1.67
CA CYS A 212 -24.32 1.79 1.83
C CYS A 212 -23.58 0.76 0.97
N ARG A 213 -22.74 -0.08 1.59
CA ARG A 213 -22.16 -1.23 0.93
C ARG A 213 -23.24 -2.28 0.67
N SER A 214 -23.33 -2.80 -0.56
CA SER A 214 -24.32 -3.81 -0.93
C SER A 214 -23.85 -4.64 -2.14
N GLU A 215 -24.34 -5.89 -2.24
CA GLU A 215 -24.12 -6.74 -3.41
C GLU A 215 -24.96 -6.28 -4.62
N LYS A 216 -26.07 -5.59 -4.39
CA LYS A 216 -27.01 -5.15 -5.41
C LYS A 216 -27.31 -3.67 -5.27
N ALA A 217 -27.68 -3.03 -6.35
CA ALA A 217 -28.12 -1.64 -6.36
C ALA A 217 -29.33 -1.43 -5.42
N LEU A 218 -29.35 -0.29 -4.74
CA LEU A 218 -30.46 0.14 -3.90
C LEU A 218 -31.47 0.92 -4.76
N ASP A 219 -32.72 0.49 -4.73
CA ASP A 219 -33.79 1.29 -5.31
C ASP A 219 -34.04 2.58 -4.52
N ARG A 220 -34.84 3.47 -5.10
CA ARG A 220 -35.14 4.77 -4.52
C ARG A 220 -35.86 4.68 -3.18
N ASP A 221 -36.78 3.72 -3.04
CA ASP A 221 -37.58 3.55 -1.83
C ASP A 221 -36.71 3.08 -0.65
N LEU A 222 -35.72 2.20 -0.91
CA LEU A 222 -34.74 1.79 0.09
C LEU A 222 -33.82 2.94 0.51
N LYS A 223 -33.35 3.76 -0.43
CA LYS A 223 -32.54 4.96 -0.12
C LYS A 223 -33.35 5.95 0.72
N ASP A 224 -34.61 6.22 0.35
CA ASP A 224 -35.51 7.09 1.10
C ASP A 224 -35.78 6.55 2.52
N LYS A 225 -36.00 5.25 2.66
CA LYS A 225 -36.16 4.59 3.96
C LYS A 225 -34.92 4.71 4.84
N ILE A 226 -33.74 4.54 4.29
CA ILE A 226 -32.47 4.71 5.01
C ILE A 226 -32.33 6.19 5.43
N ALA A 227 -32.55 7.14 4.53
CA ALA A 227 -32.48 8.57 4.81
C ALA A 227 -33.36 8.96 6.00
N ILE A 228 -34.63 8.58 5.98
CA ILE A 228 -35.59 8.86 7.05
C ILE A 228 -35.16 8.18 8.37
N SER A 229 -34.85 6.90 8.33
CA SER A 229 -34.51 6.13 9.54
C SER A 229 -33.20 6.59 10.19
N CYS A 230 -32.27 7.04 9.37
CA CYS A 230 -30.94 7.49 9.80
C CYS A 230 -30.84 9.02 9.91
N GLY A 231 -31.91 9.78 9.61
CA GLY A 231 -31.97 11.23 9.77
C GLY A 231 -30.90 11.97 8.97
N VAL A 232 -30.69 11.56 7.71
CA VAL A 232 -29.84 12.26 6.73
C VAL A 232 -30.71 12.71 5.55
N GLU A 233 -30.22 13.67 4.77
CA GLU A 233 -30.90 14.08 3.54
C GLU A 233 -30.88 12.94 2.50
N LYS A 234 -31.88 12.89 1.62
CA LYS A 234 -32.03 11.80 0.64
C LYS A 234 -30.84 11.69 -0.32
N ASN A 235 -30.26 12.83 -0.72
CA ASN A 235 -29.08 12.94 -1.56
C ASN A 235 -27.77 12.60 -0.83
N CYS A 236 -27.83 12.39 0.50
CA CYS A 236 -26.70 11.94 1.34
C CYS A 236 -26.70 10.42 1.57
N VAL A 237 -27.55 9.64 0.89
CA VAL A 237 -27.51 8.19 0.89
C VAL A 237 -26.90 7.70 -0.42
N ILE A 238 -25.65 7.29 -0.35
CA ILE A 238 -24.84 6.84 -1.49
C ILE A 238 -24.71 5.33 -1.44
N GLU A 239 -24.93 4.64 -2.55
CA GLU A 239 -24.65 3.20 -2.64
C GLU A 239 -23.20 2.93 -3.07
N SER A 240 -22.61 1.89 -2.51
CA SER A 240 -21.33 1.33 -2.91
C SER A 240 -21.53 -0.15 -3.26
N VAL A 241 -21.96 -0.40 -4.49
CA VAL A 241 -22.19 -1.75 -5.00
C VAL A 241 -20.85 -2.42 -5.34
N ASP A 242 -20.79 -3.73 -5.30
CA ASP A 242 -19.64 -4.50 -5.76
C ASP A 242 -19.25 -4.13 -7.18
N ALA A 243 -17.99 -3.79 -7.38
CA ALA A 243 -17.45 -3.33 -8.64
C ALA A 243 -16.40 -4.29 -9.18
N ALA A 244 -16.21 -4.32 -10.50
CA ALA A 244 -15.21 -5.16 -11.15
C ALA A 244 -13.76 -4.76 -10.76
N SER A 245 -13.55 -3.50 -10.39
CA SER A 245 -12.29 -2.97 -9.90
C SER A 245 -12.53 -1.88 -8.85
N ILE A 246 -11.65 -1.78 -7.84
CA ILE A 246 -11.67 -0.70 -6.85
C ILE A 246 -11.54 0.68 -7.50
N TYR A 247 -10.82 0.79 -8.61
CA TYR A 247 -10.63 2.03 -9.37
C TYR A 247 -11.90 2.52 -10.07
N GLN A 248 -12.95 1.71 -10.15
CA GLN A 248 -14.26 2.13 -10.66
C GLN A 248 -15.08 2.92 -9.64
N ILE A 249 -14.78 2.77 -8.33
CA ILE A 249 -15.59 3.36 -7.25
C ILE A 249 -15.68 4.90 -7.33
N PRO A 250 -14.58 5.67 -7.61
CA PRO A 250 -14.70 7.12 -7.79
C PRO A 250 -15.69 7.51 -8.87
N LEU A 251 -15.69 6.81 -10.00
CA LEU A 251 -16.62 7.06 -11.10
C LEU A 251 -18.07 6.71 -10.73
N ASN A 252 -18.27 5.65 -9.94
CA ASN A 252 -19.59 5.27 -9.45
C ASN A 252 -20.14 6.29 -8.44
N PHE A 253 -19.29 6.86 -7.59
CA PHE A 253 -19.67 7.94 -6.67
C PHE A 253 -19.98 9.24 -7.42
N LEU A 254 -19.20 9.56 -8.45
CA LEU A 254 -19.43 10.73 -9.28
C LEU A 254 -20.78 10.65 -10.01
N LYS A 255 -21.15 9.47 -10.54
CA LYS A 255 -22.47 9.24 -11.17
C LYS A 255 -23.65 9.44 -10.21
N GLN A 256 -23.44 9.28 -8.91
CA GLN A 256 -24.45 9.51 -7.87
C GLN A 256 -24.40 10.92 -7.30
N ASP A 257 -23.58 11.80 -7.88
CA ASP A 257 -23.47 13.21 -7.50
C ASP A 257 -23.05 13.44 -6.04
N ILE A 258 -22.13 12.58 -5.53
CA ILE A 258 -21.62 12.65 -4.14
C ILE A 258 -21.01 14.02 -3.79
N LEU A 259 -20.48 14.74 -4.77
CA LEU A 259 -19.80 16.01 -4.54
C LEU A 259 -20.73 17.15 -4.16
N ASN A 260 -21.97 17.18 -4.65
CA ASN A 260 -22.91 18.24 -4.32
C ASN A 260 -23.29 18.29 -2.83
N PRO A 261 -23.67 17.19 -2.15
CA PRO A 261 -23.90 17.23 -0.72
C PRO A 261 -22.62 17.53 0.08
N ILE A 262 -21.44 17.01 -0.33
CA ILE A 262 -20.16 17.36 0.32
C ILE A 262 -19.89 18.86 0.19
N ALA A 263 -20.07 19.43 -0.99
CA ALA A 263 -19.89 20.87 -1.24
C ALA A 263 -20.86 21.73 -0.40
N SER A 264 -22.12 21.32 -0.29
CA SER A 264 -23.13 22.02 0.50
C SER A 264 -22.79 22.01 2.00
N ILE A 265 -22.42 20.84 2.54
CA ILE A 265 -22.13 20.68 3.98
C ILE A 265 -20.85 21.42 4.37
N LEU A 266 -19.83 21.36 3.54
CA LEU A 266 -18.53 21.95 3.81
C LEU A 266 -18.34 23.36 3.21
N ASP A 267 -19.39 24.00 2.69
CA ASP A 267 -19.31 25.31 2.03
C ASP A 267 -18.14 25.38 1.03
N LEU A 268 -18.08 24.41 0.10
CA LEU A 268 -17.13 24.36 -1.00
C LEU A 268 -17.80 24.85 -2.30
N LYS A 269 -16.99 25.39 -3.20
CA LYS A 269 -17.51 25.92 -4.46
C LYS A 269 -16.88 25.20 -5.67
N ASN A 270 -17.68 25.02 -6.72
CA ASN A 270 -17.21 24.60 -8.05
C ASN A 270 -16.45 23.26 -8.07
N LEU A 271 -16.93 22.24 -7.39
CA LEU A 271 -16.34 20.90 -7.46
C LEU A 271 -16.69 20.25 -8.81
N LYS A 272 -15.74 20.26 -9.73
CA LYS A 272 -15.85 19.66 -11.07
C LYS A 272 -14.59 18.85 -11.34
N PRO A 273 -14.56 17.57 -10.98
CA PRO A 273 -13.36 16.75 -11.14
C PRO A 273 -13.12 16.43 -12.62
N ASN A 274 -11.88 16.57 -13.07
CA ASN A 274 -11.45 16.02 -14.35
C ASN A 274 -11.06 14.55 -14.13
N MET A 275 -11.88 13.63 -14.61
CA MET A 275 -11.69 12.19 -14.47
C MET A 275 -11.46 11.49 -15.82
N GLU A 276 -11.13 12.21 -16.90
CA GLU A 276 -11.01 11.64 -18.25
C GLU A 276 -9.91 10.58 -18.33
N ASN A 277 -8.70 10.89 -17.85
CA ASN A 277 -7.59 9.94 -17.85
C ASN A 277 -7.88 8.73 -16.93
N TRP A 278 -8.45 8.98 -15.75
CA TRP A 278 -8.87 7.93 -14.83
C TRP A 278 -9.89 6.97 -15.47
N ASP A 279 -10.91 7.50 -16.17
CA ASP A 279 -11.94 6.70 -16.85
C ASP A 279 -11.35 5.82 -17.96
N ILE A 280 -10.39 6.35 -18.75
CA ILE A 280 -9.68 5.57 -19.76
C ILE A 280 -8.92 4.40 -19.11
N LEU A 281 -8.16 4.64 -18.05
CA LEU A 281 -7.39 3.61 -17.38
C LEU A 281 -8.31 2.56 -16.72
N VAL A 282 -9.39 3.00 -16.09
CA VAL A 282 -10.39 2.07 -15.51
C VAL A 282 -11.00 1.18 -16.56
N LYS A 283 -11.34 1.70 -17.75
CA LYS A 283 -11.83 0.88 -18.87
C LYS A 283 -10.83 -0.19 -19.28
N ARG A 284 -9.53 0.14 -19.34
CA ARG A 284 -8.46 -0.82 -19.65
C ARG A 284 -8.22 -1.84 -18.54
N VAL A 285 -8.43 -1.47 -17.27
CA VAL A 285 -8.40 -2.44 -16.16
C VAL A 285 -9.52 -3.47 -16.29
N ILE A 286 -10.72 -3.03 -16.67
CA ILE A 286 -11.92 -3.89 -16.72
C ILE A 286 -11.95 -4.74 -17.99
N ALA A 287 -11.67 -4.15 -19.14
CA ALA A 287 -11.76 -4.78 -20.45
C ALA A 287 -10.56 -4.39 -21.31
N PRO A 288 -9.36 -4.89 -21.00
CA PRO A 288 -8.17 -4.65 -21.81
C PRO A 288 -8.24 -5.42 -23.15
N SER A 289 -7.50 -4.93 -24.16
CA SER A 289 -7.50 -5.49 -25.51
C SER A 289 -6.62 -6.72 -25.66
N ASN A 290 -5.59 -6.87 -24.82
CA ASN A 290 -4.61 -7.94 -24.89
C ASN A 290 -4.52 -8.71 -23.57
N GLU A 291 -3.81 -9.84 -23.56
CA GLU A 291 -3.56 -10.65 -22.37
C GLU A 291 -2.11 -11.16 -22.38
N VAL A 292 -1.48 -11.27 -21.21
CA VAL A 292 -0.16 -11.87 -21.01
C VAL A 292 -0.14 -12.65 -19.71
N LYS A 293 0.54 -13.80 -19.69
CA LYS A 293 0.63 -14.68 -18.52
C LYS A 293 1.98 -14.59 -17.84
N ILE A 294 1.97 -14.30 -16.53
CA ILE A 294 3.17 -14.12 -15.69
C ILE A 294 3.15 -15.14 -14.55
N ALA A 295 4.28 -15.84 -14.34
CA ALA A 295 4.48 -16.62 -13.12
C ALA A 295 4.86 -15.69 -11.97
N PHE A 296 4.04 -15.68 -10.92
CA PHE A 296 4.28 -14.96 -9.67
C PHE A 296 4.79 -15.93 -8.62
N VAL A 297 6.09 -15.88 -8.30
CA VAL A 297 6.74 -16.82 -7.38
C VAL A 297 6.92 -16.18 -6.01
N GLY A 298 6.24 -16.72 -5.01
CA GLY A 298 6.21 -16.18 -3.64
C GLY A 298 6.13 -17.25 -2.56
N LYS A 299 6.24 -16.81 -1.30
CA LYS A 299 6.11 -17.67 -0.10
C LYS A 299 4.70 -17.71 0.48
N TYR A 300 3.89 -16.68 0.23
CA TYR A 300 2.57 -16.46 0.82
C TYR A 300 1.48 -16.45 -0.25
N VAL A 301 1.57 -17.35 -1.22
CA VAL A 301 0.67 -17.36 -2.39
C VAL A 301 -0.80 -17.65 -2.02
N ASP A 302 -1.03 -18.32 -0.89
CA ASP A 302 -2.38 -18.57 -0.37
C ASP A 302 -3.01 -17.31 0.26
N LEU A 303 -2.19 -16.32 0.63
CA LEU A 303 -2.63 -15.04 1.19
C LEU A 303 -2.23 -13.89 0.25
N LYS A 304 -3.04 -13.65 -0.77
CA LYS A 304 -2.76 -12.65 -1.83
C LYS A 304 -2.62 -11.21 -1.29
N GLU A 305 -3.27 -10.89 -0.18
CA GLU A 305 -3.16 -9.59 0.50
C GLU A 305 -1.74 -9.28 1.00
N SER A 306 -0.89 -10.30 1.20
CA SER A 306 0.53 -10.10 1.53
C SER A 306 1.36 -9.48 0.40
N TYR A 307 0.83 -9.47 -0.83
CA TYR A 307 1.44 -8.92 -2.03
C TYR A 307 0.56 -7.85 -2.68
N LYS A 308 -0.24 -7.15 -1.86
CA LYS A 308 -1.26 -6.21 -2.37
C LYS A 308 -0.65 -5.13 -3.26
N SER A 309 0.39 -4.44 -2.83
CA SER A 309 1.03 -3.39 -3.62
C SER A 309 1.60 -3.93 -4.93
N LEU A 310 2.17 -5.13 -4.90
CA LEU A 310 2.77 -5.72 -6.10
C LEU A 310 1.70 -6.14 -7.13
N THR A 311 0.59 -6.73 -6.67
CA THR A 311 -0.54 -7.04 -7.56
C THR A 311 -1.19 -5.78 -8.13
N GLU A 312 -1.35 -4.73 -7.33
CA GLU A 312 -1.85 -3.44 -7.82
C GLU A 312 -0.89 -2.81 -8.84
N ALA A 313 0.43 -2.86 -8.60
CA ALA A 313 1.42 -2.33 -9.53
C ALA A 313 1.39 -3.07 -10.90
N ILE A 314 1.15 -4.37 -10.88
CA ILE A 314 0.94 -5.17 -12.10
C ILE A 314 -0.35 -4.74 -12.82
N ILE A 315 -1.45 -4.50 -12.09
CA ILE A 315 -2.71 -3.97 -12.66
C ILE A 315 -2.47 -2.60 -13.30
N HIS A 316 -1.70 -1.72 -12.65
CA HIS A 316 -1.35 -0.41 -13.20
C HIS A 316 -0.56 -0.54 -14.52
N ALA A 317 0.43 -1.45 -14.57
CA ALA A 317 1.19 -1.71 -15.78
C ALA A 317 0.30 -2.27 -16.89
N GLY A 318 -0.58 -3.20 -16.56
CA GLY A 318 -1.58 -3.73 -17.47
C GLY A 318 -2.49 -2.63 -18.04
N ALA A 319 -3.01 -1.73 -17.20
CA ALA A 319 -3.83 -0.60 -17.64
C ALA A 319 -3.07 0.35 -18.57
N ALA A 320 -1.80 0.66 -18.25
CA ALA A 320 -0.95 1.51 -19.09
C ALA A 320 -0.69 0.89 -20.47
N LEU A 321 -0.55 -0.43 -20.54
CA LEU A 321 -0.24 -1.19 -21.75
C LEU A 321 -1.48 -1.80 -22.45
N ASP A 322 -2.69 -1.51 -21.94
CA ASP A 322 -3.95 -2.07 -22.43
C ASP A 322 -3.93 -3.63 -22.51
N THR A 323 -3.39 -4.25 -21.46
CA THR A 323 -3.13 -5.69 -21.39
C THR A 323 -3.60 -6.26 -20.05
N ARG A 324 -4.36 -7.36 -20.09
CA ARG A 324 -4.66 -8.18 -18.91
C ARG A 324 -3.42 -8.98 -18.52
N VAL A 325 -2.98 -8.82 -17.29
CA VAL A 325 -1.90 -9.66 -16.76
C VAL A 325 -2.50 -10.79 -15.93
N GLU A 326 -2.49 -12.00 -16.49
CA GLU A 326 -2.88 -13.21 -15.75
C GLU A 326 -1.73 -13.66 -14.85
N LEU A 327 -1.97 -13.75 -13.54
CA LEU A 327 -0.98 -14.22 -12.58
C LEU A 327 -1.14 -15.69 -12.28
N GLN A 328 -0.15 -16.48 -12.70
CA GLN A 328 0.02 -17.85 -12.24
C GLN A 328 0.79 -17.85 -10.93
N TRP A 329 0.07 -18.04 -9.83
CA TRP A 329 0.66 -18.09 -8.50
C TRP A 329 1.42 -19.38 -8.27
N VAL A 330 2.70 -19.27 -7.93
CA VAL A 330 3.62 -20.39 -7.75
C VAL A 330 4.21 -20.33 -6.35
N ASP A 331 3.94 -21.36 -5.56
CA ASP A 331 4.51 -21.53 -4.23
C ASP A 331 5.98 -21.97 -4.33
N SER A 332 6.87 -21.13 -3.83
CA SER A 332 8.31 -21.40 -3.89
C SER A 332 8.74 -22.63 -3.09
N GLU A 333 8.03 -23.01 -2.02
CA GLU A 333 8.33 -24.22 -1.25
C GLU A 333 8.02 -25.50 -2.06
N LYS A 334 6.94 -25.48 -2.82
CA LYS A 334 6.56 -26.61 -3.71
C LYS A 334 7.58 -26.82 -4.83
N LEU A 335 8.21 -25.74 -5.32
CA LEU A 335 9.23 -25.82 -6.38
C LEU A 335 10.53 -26.48 -5.94
N GLU A 336 10.80 -26.62 -4.66
CA GLU A 336 11.99 -27.34 -4.17
C GLU A 336 11.99 -28.81 -4.63
N ASN A 337 10.80 -29.40 -4.78
CA ASN A 337 10.58 -30.80 -5.14
C ASN A 337 9.99 -31.02 -6.54
N LEU A 338 9.70 -29.96 -7.32
CA LEU A 338 9.12 -30.03 -8.65
C LEU A 338 10.14 -29.67 -9.74
N GLU A 339 9.93 -30.18 -10.95
CA GLU A 339 10.68 -29.72 -12.11
C GLU A 339 10.18 -28.34 -12.56
N SER A 340 11.08 -27.37 -12.70
CA SER A 340 10.77 -25.99 -13.08
C SER A 340 10.07 -25.88 -14.43
N ALA A 341 10.38 -26.77 -15.38
CA ALA A 341 9.79 -26.76 -16.71
C ALA A 341 8.27 -26.95 -16.73
N GLU A 342 7.70 -27.76 -15.81
CA GLU A 342 6.25 -27.92 -15.69
C GLU A 342 5.58 -26.69 -15.08
N ALA A 343 6.23 -26.11 -14.06
CA ALA A 343 5.69 -24.96 -13.32
C ALA A 343 5.64 -23.67 -14.15
N PHE A 344 6.49 -23.56 -15.17
CA PHE A 344 6.63 -22.33 -15.99
C PHE A 344 6.24 -22.52 -17.46
N LYS A 345 5.50 -23.58 -17.75
CA LYS A 345 4.96 -23.79 -19.09
C LYS A 345 3.95 -22.70 -19.46
N ASN A 346 4.12 -22.13 -20.66
CA ASN A 346 3.23 -21.08 -21.21
C ASN A 346 3.18 -19.79 -20.37
N VAL A 347 4.27 -19.39 -19.74
CA VAL A 347 4.39 -18.07 -19.13
C VAL A 347 5.36 -17.21 -19.93
N SER A 348 5.01 -15.94 -20.10
CA SER A 348 5.79 -14.95 -20.86
C SER A 348 6.75 -14.16 -19.99
N GLY A 349 6.67 -14.32 -18.67
CA GLY A 349 7.57 -13.68 -17.71
C GLY A 349 7.52 -14.35 -16.34
N ILE A 350 8.60 -14.19 -15.59
CA ILE A 350 8.73 -14.74 -14.23
C ILE A 350 9.09 -13.60 -13.26
N LEU A 351 8.25 -13.40 -12.24
CA LEU A 351 8.47 -12.46 -11.16
C LEU A 351 8.75 -13.22 -9.86
N VAL A 352 9.90 -12.94 -9.23
CA VAL A 352 10.25 -13.47 -7.91
C VAL A 352 10.11 -12.37 -6.88
N ALA A 353 9.07 -12.49 -6.07
CA ALA A 353 8.70 -11.49 -5.07
C ALA A 353 9.63 -11.50 -3.84
N GLY A 354 9.63 -10.37 -3.12
CA GLY A 354 10.27 -10.20 -1.82
C GLY A 354 9.78 -11.20 -0.76
N GLY A 355 10.34 -11.12 0.43
CA GLY A 355 10.00 -11.95 1.59
C GLY A 355 11.15 -12.07 2.56
N PHE A 356 10.92 -12.73 3.71
CA PHE A 356 11.91 -12.96 4.77
C PHE A 356 12.01 -14.44 5.13
N GLY A 357 13.17 -14.85 5.69
CA GLY A 357 13.42 -16.20 6.18
C GLY A 357 13.67 -17.24 5.09
N TYR A 358 14.09 -18.42 5.50
CA TYR A 358 14.68 -19.47 4.66
C TYR A 358 13.70 -20.31 3.84
N ARG A 359 12.40 -20.33 4.18
CA ARG A 359 11.41 -21.16 3.47
C ARG A 359 11.31 -20.81 1.98
N GLY A 360 11.29 -21.82 1.12
CA GLY A 360 11.15 -21.67 -0.32
C GLY A 360 12.30 -20.96 -1.03
N VAL A 361 13.46 -20.83 -0.38
CA VAL A 361 14.65 -20.16 -0.94
C VAL A 361 15.20 -20.94 -2.12
N GLU A 362 15.39 -22.26 -1.99
CA GLU A 362 15.94 -23.09 -3.06
C GLU A 362 14.99 -23.18 -4.25
N GLY A 363 13.67 -23.17 -4.01
CA GLY A 363 12.68 -23.09 -5.10
C GLY A 363 12.77 -21.78 -5.87
N LYS A 364 12.99 -20.66 -5.20
CA LYS A 364 13.26 -19.37 -5.86
C LYS A 364 14.56 -19.38 -6.66
N ILE A 365 15.65 -19.95 -6.10
CA ILE A 365 16.95 -20.07 -6.80
C ILE A 365 16.78 -20.92 -8.08
N LYS A 366 16.11 -22.08 -8.00
CA LYS A 366 15.78 -22.91 -9.18
C LYS A 366 14.98 -22.13 -10.24
N THR A 367 14.01 -21.32 -9.80
CA THR A 367 13.22 -20.47 -10.67
C THR A 367 14.07 -19.46 -11.42
N ILE A 368 14.97 -18.78 -10.70
CA ILE A 368 15.86 -17.76 -11.28
C ILE A 368 16.82 -18.39 -12.28
N ASN A 369 17.39 -19.56 -11.96
CA ASN A 369 18.22 -20.34 -12.88
C ASN A 369 17.43 -20.69 -14.16
N TYR A 370 16.19 -21.17 -14.01
CA TYR A 370 15.34 -21.50 -15.15
C TYR A 370 15.05 -20.29 -16.03
N ALA A 371 14.70 -19.15 -15.46
CA ALA A 371 14.45 -17.91 -16.19
C ALA A 371 15.69 -17.44 -16.95
N ARG A 372 16.87 -17.46 -16.29
CA ARG A 372 18.15 -17.06 -16.89
C ARG A 372 18.54 -17.94 -18.08
N GLU A 373 18.49 -19.25 -17.92
CA GLU A 373 18.93 -20.20 -18.96
C GLU A 373 17.98 -20.26 -20.16
N ASN A 374 16.66 -20.14 -19.91
CA ASN A 374 15.64 -20.18 -20.96
C ASN A 374 15.32 -18.78 -21.53
N LYS A 375 16.02 -17.73 -21.07
CA LYS A 375 15.84 -16.34 -21.53
C LYS A 375 14.41 -15.81 -21.39
N ILE A 376 13.67 -16.28 -20.37
CA ILE A 376 12.33 -15.79 -20.07
C ILE A 376 12.45 -14.45 -19.32
N PRO A 377 11.75 -13.38 -19.72
CA PRO A 377 11.73 -12.12 -19.02
C PRO A 377 11.58 -12.30 -17.50
N PHE A 378 12.53 -11.73 -16.75
CA PHE A 378 12.67 -11.95 -15.31
C PHE A 378 12.70 -10.64 -14.54
N LEU A 379 11.95 -10.57 -13.45
CA LEU A 379 12.02 -9.50 -12.45
C LEU A 379 12.18 -10.08 -11.05
N GLY A 380 13.30 -9.74 -10.37
CA GLY A 380 13.52 -10.06 -8.97
C GLY A 380 13.39 -8.83 -8.08
N ILE A 381 12.59 -8.91 -7.00
CA ILE A 381 12.36 -7.77 -6.09
C ILE A 381 12.85 -8.13 -4.69
N CYS A 382 13.68 -7.26 -4.09
CA CYS A 382 14.21 -7.38 -2.72
C CYS A 382 14.91 -8.74 -2.51
N LEU A 383 14.30 -9.69 -1.79
CA LEU A 383 14.81 -11.05 -1.68
C LEU A 383 15.01 -11.70 -3.06
N GLY A 384 14.17 -11.40 -4.04
CA GLY A 384 14.32 -11.88 -5.41
C GLY A 384 15.64 -11.45 -6.06
N MET A 385 16.10 -10.21 -5.82
CA MET A 385 17.43 -9.77 -6.25
C MET A 385 18.54 -10.48 -5.49
N GLN A 386 18.42 -10.58 -4.16
CA GLN A 386 19.42 -11.25 -3.33
C GLN A 386 19.65 -12.68 -3.78
N LEU A 387 18.57 -13.40 -4.08
CA LEU A 387 18.64 -14.77 -4.57
C LEU A 387 19.14 -14.88 -6.02
N ALA A 388 18.92 -13.84 -6.84
CA ALA A 388 19.52 -13.78 -8.18
C ALA A 388 21.05 -13.69 -8.10
N LEU A 389 21.60 -12.96 -7.14
CA LEU A 389 23.03 -12.93 -6.87
C LEU A 389 23.58 -14.28 -6.36
N VAL A 390 22.86 -14.93 -5.44
CA VAL A 390 23.21 -16.27 -4.94
C VAL A 390 23.16 -17.31 -6.07
N GLU A 391 22.10 -17.29 -6.88
CA GLU A 391 21.97 -18.17 -8.07
C GLU A 391 23.16 -18.01 -9.01
N PHE A 392 23.49 -16.77 -9.37
CA PHE A 392 24.58 -16.46 -10.29
C PHE A 392 25.93 -16.87 -9.71
N ALA A 393 26.16 -16.67 -8.42
CA ALA A 393 27.38 -17.12 -7.73
C ALA A 393 27.51 -18.64 -7.78
N ARG A 394 26.45 -19.39 -7.48
CA ARG A 394 26.48 -20.87 -7.49
C ARG A 394 26.64 -21.43 -8.89
N HIS A 395 25.86 -20.96 -9.86
CA HIS A 395 25.76 -21.61 -11.17
C HIS A 395 26.70 -21.02 -12.23
N VAL A 396 27.07 -19.74 -12.15
CA VAL A 396 27.96 -19.09 -13.12
C VAL A 396 29.38 -18.93 -12.58
N LEU A 397 29.54 -18.44 -11.34
CA LEU A 397 30.87 -18.31 -10.71
C LEU A 397 31.39 -19.61 -10.12
N LYS A 398 30.54 -20.65 -9.98
CA LYS A 398 30.87 -21.96 -9.37
C LYS A 398 31.31 -21.89 -7.91
N ILE A 399 30.73 -20.97 -7.15
CA ILE A 399 30.90 -20.86 -5.71
C ILE A 399 29.77 -21.66 -5.05
N GLU A 400 29.98 -22.96 -4.84
CA GLU A 400 28.93 -23.92 -4.44
C GLU A 400 28.27 -23.58 -3.10
N ASP A 401 29.02 -23.03 -2.14
CA ASP A 401 28.57 -22.64 -0.80
C ASP A 401 28.08 -21.18 -0.72
N ALA A 402 27.93 -20.50 -1.87
CA ALA A 402 27.39 -19.14 -1.92
C ALA A 402 25.98 -19.08 -1.31
N ASN A 403 25.77 -18.18 -0.35
CA ASN A 403 24.51 -18.06 0.36
C ASN A 403 24.26 -16.64 0.90
N SER A 404 23.12 -16.45 1.57
CA SER A 404 22.84 -15.28 2.40
C SER A 404 23.11 -15.61 3.87
N SER A 405 23.73 -14.69 4.60
CA SER A 405 23.89 -14.82 6.05
C SER A 405 22.55 -14.74 6.82
N GLU A 406 21.44 -14.44 6.14
CA GLU A 406 20.08 -14.58 6.69
C GLU A 406 19.70 -16.06 6.90
N PHE A 407 20.16 -16.94 6.02
CA PHE A 407 19.76 -18.35 5.99
C PHE A 407 20.82 -19.27 6.59
N ASP A 408 22.09 -18.88 6.48
CA ASP A 408 23.24 -19.57 7.05
C ASP A 408 24.27 -18.55 7.53
N ASP A 409 24.29 -18.30 8.83
CA ASP A 409 25.20 -17.36 9.50
C ASP A 409 26.66 -17.80 9.47
N LYS A 410 26.94 -19.07 9.09
CA LYS A 410 28.26 -19.67 9.00
C LYS A 410 28.75 -19.87 7.58
N CYS A 411 27.98 -19.46 6.55
CA CYS A 411 28.39 -19.64 5.18
C CYS A 411 29.75 -18.96 4.91
N SER A 412 30.65 -19.66 4.21
CA SER A 412 32.01 -19.16 3.93
C SER A 412 31.99 -18.05 2.88
N ASN A 413 30.99 -18.06 2.00
CA ASN A 413 30.81 -17.08 0.92
C ASN A 413 29.45 -16.36 1.04
N PRO A 414 29.32 -15.39 1.96
CA PRO A 414 28.10 -14.61 2.13
C PRO A 414 27.95 -13.59 0.98
N ILE A 415 27.25 -14.01 -0.07
CA ILE A 415 26.90 -13.15 -1.23
C ILE A 415 25.95 -12.04 -0.81
N VAL A 416 25.13 -12.33 0.19
CA VAL A 416 24.23 -11.39 0.84
C VAL A 416 24.52 -11.42 2.33
N TYR A 417 24.64 -10.26 2.96
CA TYR A 417 25.08 -10.16 4.35
C TYR A 417 24.33 -9.09 5.13
N LEU A 418 24.32 -9.20 6.45
CA LEU A 418 23.79 -8.16 7.32
C LEU A 418 24.78 -7.01 7.39
N ILE A 419 24.37 -5.81 7.04
CA ILE A 419 25.20 -4.62 7.26
C ILE A 419 25.03 -4.09 8.68
N ASP A 420 26.15 -3.78 9.32
CA ASP A 420 26.17 -3.27 10.69
C ASP A 420 25.88 -1.76 10.76
N GLU A 421 26.16 -1.01 9.71
CA GLU A 421 26.00 0.43 9.65
C GLU A 421 25.36 0.88 8.34
N PHE A 422 24.37 1.76 8.41
CA PHE A 422 23.73 2.38 7.24
C PHE A 422 23.15 3.76 7.60
N MET A 423 22.91 4.60 6.58
CA MET A 423 22.16 5.85 6.74
C MET A 423 20.67 5.56 6.60
N ASP A 424 19.84 6.06 7.51
CA ASP A 424 18.39 5.98 7.36
C ASP A 424 17.84 7.05 6.39
N ALA A 425 16.55 6.96 6.05
CA ALA A 425 15.90 7.89 5.13
C ALA A 425 15.94 9.36 5.60
N SER A 426 16.20 9.62 6.89
CA SER A 426 16.40 10.96 7.44
C SER A 426 17.85 11.46 7.34
N GLY A 427 18.79 10.63 6.86
CA GLY A 427 20.22 10.91 6.80
C GLY A 427 20.95 10.69 8.13
N LYS A 428 20.34 9.99 9.07
CA LYS A 428 20.95 9.64 10.35
C LYS A 428 21.63 8.27 10.28
N LYS A 429 22.88 8.19 10.76
CA LYS A 429 23.61 6.93 10.83
C LYS A 429 22.98 5.98 11.86
N GLN A 430 22.61 4.80 11.41
CA GLN A 430 22.12 3.69 12.24
C GLN A 430 23.20 2.63 12.39
N ILE A 431 23.32 2.08 13.60
CA ILE A 431 24.27 0.99 13.90
C ILE A 431 23.46 -0.19 14.44
N ARG A 432 23.67 -1.36 13.84
CA ARG A 432 23.02 -2.62 14.24
C ARG A 432 23.99 -3.51 15.00
N THR A 433 23.44 -4.24 15.95
CA THR A 433 24.13 -5.31 16.68
C THR A 433 23.22 -6.54 16.75
N ALA A 434 23.75 -7.69 17.09
CA ALA A 434 22.96 -8.90 17.28
C ALA A 434 21.84 -8.78 18.34
N LYS A 435 21.90 -7.76 19.20
CA LYS A 435 20.90 -7.47 20.24
C LYS A 435 19.92 -6.36 19.85
N THR A 436 20.05 -5.78 18.66
CA THR A 436 19.16 -4.71 18.21
C THR A 436 17.73 -5.26 18.02
N PRO A 437 16.69 -4.60 18.55
CA PRO A 437 15.29 -5.02 18.35
C PRO A 437 14.93 -5.19 16.87
N LEU A 438 13.99 -6.10 16.59
CA LEU A 438 13.57 -6.36 15.20
C LEU A 438 12.75 -5.22 14.59
N GLY A 439 11.92 -4.54 15.38
CA GLY A 439 11.07 -3.42 14.90
C GLY A 439 11.88 -2.16 14.63
N GLY A 440 11.61 -1.48 13.52
CA GLY A 440 12.20 -0.18 13.17
C GLY A 440 13.70 -0.19 12.88
N THR A 441 14.29 -1.36 12.60
CA THR A 441 15.76 -1.51 12.40
C THR A 441 16.15 -1.95 10.98
N MET A 442 15.20 -1.99 10.07
CA MET A 442 15.42 -2.22 8.64
C MET A 442 15.89 -0.94 7.95
N ARG A 443 16.44 -1.06 6.75
CA ARG A 443 16.57 0.05 5.82
C ARG A 443 15.18 0.31 5.25
N LEU A 444 14.56 1.40 5.69
CA LEU A 444 13.15 1.75 5.45
C LEU A 444 13.04 3.11 4.76
N GLY A 445 12.11 3.23 3.83
CA GLY A 445 11.80 4.48 3.15
C GLY A 445 12.53 4.68 1.84
N SER A 446 12.50 5.90 1.35
CA SER A 446 12.99 6.26 0.03
C SER A 446 14.48 6.62 0.05
N TYR A 447 15.25 5.95 -0.81
CA TYR A 447 16.68 6.22 -1.01
C TYR A 447 16.96 6.59 -2.46
N GLU A 448 17.98 7.43 -2.65
CA GLU A 448 18.46 7.78 -3.96
C GLU A 448 19.36 6.67 -4.50
N CYS A 449 19.07 6.20 -5.72
CA CYS A 449 19.87 5.23 -6.43
C CYS A 449 20.46 5.86 -7.69
N LYS A 450 21.79 5.82 -7.85
CA LYS A 450 22.50 6.23 -9.06
C LYS A 450 22.36 5.15 -10.11
N VAL A 451 21.91 5.52 -11.28
CA VAL A 451 21.66 4.61 -12.40
C VAL A 451 22.83 4.60 -13.37
N LYS A 452 23.32 3.41 -13.72
CA LYS A 452 24.40 3.22 -14.70
C LYS A 452 23.89 3.62 -16.10
N PRO A 453 24.59 4.53 -16.82
CA PRO A 453 24.19 4.90 -18.17
C PRO A 453 24.15 3.70 -19.14
N ASN A 454 23.20 3.73 -20.08
CA ASN A 454 22.98 2.68 -21.09
C ASN A 454 22.59 1.30 -20.54
N SER A 455 22.28 1.18 -19.25
CA SER A 455 21.77 -0.05 -18.65
C SER A 455 20.28 -0.27 -18.98
N LEU A 456 19.77 -1.48 -18.74
CA LEU A 456 18.34 -1.78 -18.81
C LEU A 456 17.56 -0.92 -17.80
N LEU A 457 18.10 -0.77 -16.56
CA LEU A 457 17.52 0.13 -15.56
C LEU A 457 17.43 1.57 -16.08
N ALA A 458 18.48 2.08 -16.73
CA ALA A 458 18.42 3.41 -17.33
C ALA A 458 17.33 3.51 -18.40
N LYS A 459 17.20 2.50 -19.26
CA LYS A 459 16.18 2.48 -20.33
C LYS A 459 14.76 2.54 -19.77
N VAL A 460 14.43 1.75 -18.75
CA VAL A 460 13.09 1.76 -18.16
C VAL A 460 12.77 3.06 -17.44
N TYR A 461 13.76 3.74 -16.85
CA TYR A 461 13.63 5.08 -16.25
C TYR A 461 13.92 6.26 -17.22
N ASN A 462 13.75 6.07 -18.53
CA ASN A 462 13.93 7.11 -19.54
C ASN A 462 15.29 7.82 -19.44
N ASN A 463 16.36 7.07 -19.17
CA ASN A 463 17.74 7.54 -18.97
C ASN A 463 17.94 8.52 -17.80
N ALA A 464 17.11 8.41 -16.76
CA ALA A 464 17.34 9.12 -15.52
C ALA A 464 18.70 8.74 -14.92
N LYS A 465 19.44 9.73 -14.42
CA LYS A 465 20.74 9.51 -13.77
C LYS A 465 20.59 9.03 -12.32
N ASN A 466 19.57 9.52 -11.66
CA ASN A 466 19.20 9.17 -10.28
C ASN A 466 17.72 8.89 -10.23
N ILE A 467 17.35 7.91 -9.43
CA ILE A 467 15.96 7.54 -9.12
C ILE A 467 15.80 7.49 -7.60
N LYS A 468 14.55 7.57 -7.13
CA LYS A 468 14.22 7.40 -5.72
C LYS A 468 13.20 6.30 -5.58
N GLU A 469 13.54 5.27 -4.81
CA GLU A 469 12.68 4.11 -4.59
C GLU A 469 12.68 3.71 -3.11
N ARG A 470 11.63 3.03 -2.67
CA ARG A 470 11.43 2.63 -1.27
C ARG A 470 12.03 1.27 -0.97
N HIS A 471 12.57 1.13 0.23
CA HIS A 471 13.23 -0.05 0.74
C HIS A 471 12.53 -0.60 1.99
N ARG A 472 12.60 -1.93 2.16
CA ARG A 472 12.19 -2.65 3.37
C ARG A 472 12.99 -3.94 3.52
N HIS A 473 14.23 -3.83 3.98
CA HIS A 473 15.11 -5.00 4.14
C HIS A 473 16.23 -4.74 5.15
N ARG A 474 16.93 -5.81 5.56
CA ARG A 474 18.08 -5.79 6.48
C ARG A 474 19.37 -6.23 5.85
N TYR A 475 19.27 -7.14 4.89
CA TYR A 475 20.40 -7.77 4.25
C TYR A 475 20.67 -7.08 2.92
N GLU A 476 21.94 -7.01 2.56
CA GLU A 476 22.43 -6.31 1.37
C GLU A 476 23.34 -7.21 0.55
N ALA A 477 23.40 -6.95 -0.75
CA ALA A 477 24.38 -7.59 -1.62
C ALA A 477 25.79 -7.23 -1.20
N ASN A 478 26.69 -8.23 -1.10
CA ASN A 478 28.05 -8.03 -0.67
C ASN A 478 28.92 -7.44 -1.80
N PRO A 479 29.39 -6.20 -1.69
CA PRO A 479 30.14 -5.53 -2.76
C PRO A 479 31.51 -6.18 -3.05
N LYS A 480 32.00 -7.07 -2.17
CA LYS A 480 33.23 -7.83 -2.37
C LYS A 480 33.19 -8.64 -3.67
N TYR A 481 32.02 -9.18 -4.06
CA TYR A 481 31.86 -10.03 -5.23
C TYR A 481 31.52 -9.27 -6.50
N ARG A 482 31.40 -7.94 -6.44
CA ARG A 482 30.98 -7.10 -7.57
C ARG A 482 31.80 -7.34 -8.83
N LYS A 483 33.13 -7.37 -8.69
CA LYS A 483 34.04 -7.56 -9.83
C LYS A 483 33.82 -8.90 -10.51
N GLU A 484 33.72 -9.98 -9.73
CA GLU A 484 33.49 -11.33 -10.25
C GLU A 484 32.13 -11.43 -10.99
N PHE A 485 31.11 -10.76 -10.49
CA PHE A 485 29.82 -10.66 -11.17
C PHE A 485 29.93 -9.94 -12.51
N GLU A 486 30.53 -8.75 -12.51
CA GLU A 486 30.65 -7.91 -13.72
C GLU A 486 31.56 -8.59 -14.78
N ASP A 487 32.64 -9.28 -14.39
CA ASP A 487 33.53 -10.04 -15.27
C ASP A 487 32.79 -11.21 -15.99
N LYS A 488 31.67 -11.68 -15.43
CA LYS A 488 30.83 -12.75 -15.99
C LYS A 488 29.51 -12.27 -16.60
N GLY A 489 29.31 -10.96 -16.69
CA GLY A 489 28.18 -10.36 -17.42
C GLY A 489 26.96 -10.00 -16.57
N LEU A 490 26.99 -10.18 -15.23
CA LEU A 490 26.00 -9.63 -14.33
C LEU A 490 26.40 -8.21 -13.96
N ILE A 491 25.70 -7.22 -14.46
CA ILE A 491 26.05 -5.80 -14.34
C ILE A 491 25.34 -5.19 -13.15
N VAL A 492 26.07 -4.45 -12.33
CA VAL A 492 25.48 -3.54 -11.34
C VAL A 492 24.98 -2.30 -12.07
N SER A 493 23.67 -2.16 -12.18
CA SER A 493 22.98 -1.07 -12.89
C SER A 493 22.44 0.03 -11.99
N GLY A 494 22.28 -0.25 -10.68
CA GLY A 494 21.87 0.72 -9.68
C GLY A 494 22.75 0.67 -8.42
N GLU A 495 23.08 1.81 -7.84
CA GLU A 495 23.94 1.93 -6.68
C GLU A 495 23.51 3.06 -5.75
N SER A 496 23.56 2.85 -4.44
CA SER A 496 23.33 3.86 -3.40
C SER A 496 24.39 3.74 -2.32
N GLU A 497 25.20 4.79 -2.11
CA GLU A 497 26.23 4.85 -1.07
C GLU A 497 27.18 3.62 -1.04
N GLY A 498 27.49 3.07 -2.21
CA GLY A 498 28.34 1.87 -2.35
C GLY A 498 27.61 0.54 -2.22
N LEU A 499 26.30 0.55 -1.95
CA LEU A 499 25.44 -0.62 -1.92
C LEU A 499 24.86 -0.92 -3.30
N ILE A 500 24.71 -2.20 -3.62
CA ILE A 500 24.14 -2.66 -4.89
C ILE A 500 22.62 -2.62 -4.81
N GLU A 501 21.98 -1.78 -5.63
CA GLU A 501 20.54 -1.58 -5.65
C GLU A 501 19.84 -2.26 -6.80
N ALA A 502 20.56 -2.51 -7.90
CA ALA A 502 20.01 -3.21 -9.05
C ALA A 502 21.08 -3.94 -9.84
N VAL A 503 20.74 -5.11 -10.35
CA VAL A 503 21.59 -5.93 -11.23
C VAL A 503 20.80 -6.39 -12.45
N GLU A 504 21.52 -6.58 -13.57
CA GLU A 504 20.96 -6.99 -14.86
C GLU A 504 21.91 -7.86 -15.65
N LEU A 505 21.40 -8.62 -16.63
CA LEU A 505 22.18 -9.43 -17.55
C LEU A 505 22.19 -8.83 -18.97
N ASN A 506 23.37 -8.63 -19.55
CA ASN A 506 23.52 -8.02 -20.87
C ASN A 506 22.91 -8.84 -22.03
N ASN A 507 22.98 -10.16 -21.96
CA ASN A 507 22.60 -11.05 -23.06
C ASN A 507 21.25 -11.73 -22.79
N HIS A 508 20.35 -11.02 -22.11
CA HIS A 508 19.02 -11.52 -21.79
C HIS A 508 17.96 -10.51 -22.28
N PRO A 509 16.81 -10.96 -22.82
CA PRO A 509 15.75 -10.05 -23.29
C PRO A 509 15.32 -9.03 -22.23
N PHE A 510 15.10 -9.51 -21.02
CA PHE A 510 14.83 -8.71 -19.85
C PHE A 510 15.21 -9.52 -18.59
N PHE A 511 16.32 -9.20 -17.96
CA PHE A 511 16.68 -9.75 -16.65
C PHE A 511 17.08 -8.58 -15.77
N LEU A 512 16.18 -8.19 -14.89
CA LEU A 512 16.38 -7.09 -13.97
C LEU A 512 16.02 -7.55 -12.55
N ALA A 513 16.91 -7.28 -11.60
CA ALA A 513 16.63 -7.54 -10.21
C ALA A 513 16.99 -6.30 -9.37
N VAL A 514 16.09 -5.91 -8.47
CA VAL A 514 16.17 -4.66 -7.71
C VAL A 514 16.03 -4.92 -6.20
N GLN A 515 16.83 -4.22 -5.38
CA GLN A 515 16.78 -4.33 -3.92
C GLN A 515 15.59 -3.57 -3.34
N PHE A 516 15.22 -2.49 -3.97
CA PHE A 516 14.06 -1.68 -3.59
C PHE A 516 12.73 -2.33 -4.02
N HIS A 517 11.63 -1.73 -3.56
CA HIS A 517 10.25 -2.17 -3.79
C HIS A 517 9.53 -1.23 -4.78
N PRO A 518 9.62 -1.47 -6.10
CA PRO A 518 9.00 -0.61 -7.11
C PRO A 518 7.47 -0.55 -7.00
N GLU A 519 6.86 -1.55 -6.38
CA GLU A 519 5.42 -1.62 -6.14
C GLU A 519 4.91 -0.52 -5.21
N PHE A 520 5.72 -0.04 -4.26
CA PHE A 520 5.29 1.00 -3.33
C PHE A 520 5.17 2.38 -3.98
N THR A 521 5.83 2.62 -5.10
CA THR A 521 5.78 3.89 -5.83
C THR A 521 4.88 3.86 -7.05
N SER A 522 4.29 2.70 -7.40
CA SER A 522 3.38 2.56 -8.54
C SER A 522 1.99 3.14 -8.24
N ARG A 523 1.42 3.87 -9.20
CA ARG A 523 0.09 4.49 -9.18
C ARG A 523 -0.66 4.15 -10.46
N LEU A 524 -2.00 4.23 -10.43
CA LEU A 524 -2.80 3.97 -11.63
C LEU A 524 -2.43 4.92 -12.78
N GLU A 525 -2.29 6.21 -12.48
CA GLU A 525 -1.94 7.25 -13.47
C GLU A 525 -0.43 7.43 -13.68
N ARG A 526 0.40 6.81 -12.83
CA ARG A 526 1.87 6.91 -12.87
C ARG A 526 2.49 5.57 -12.47
N VAL A 527 2.45 4.63 -13.40
CA VAL A 527 2.98 3.29 -13.18
C VAL A 527 4.50 3.31 -12.94
N ASN A 528 4.98 2.47 -12.01
CA ASN A 528 6.42 2.34 -11.79
C ASN A 528 7.11 1.77 -13.05
N PRO A 529 8.21 2.40 -13.51
CA PRO A 529 8.89 2.04 -14.75
C PRO A 529 9.46 0.62 -14.79
N VAL A 530 9.91 0.07 -13.66
CA VAL A 530 10.45 -1.31 -13.58
C VAL A 530 9.34 -2.33 -13.87
N ILE A 531 8.19 -2.17 -13.20
CA ILE A 531 7.04 -3.07 -13.41
C ILE A 531 6.52 -2.96 -14.85
N CYS A 532 6.35 -1.72 -15.34
CA CYS A 532 5.90 -1.47 -16.71
C CYS A 532 6.87 -2.06 -17.75
N GLY A 533 8.17 -1.88 -17.55
CA GLY A 533 9.22 -2.45 -18.43
C GLY A 533 9.21 -3.96 -18.45
N PHE A 534 9.01 -4.60 -17.29
CA PHE A 534 8.91 -6.06 -17.20
C PHE A 534 7.68 -6.60 -17.94
N ILE A 535 6.50 -6.02 -17.72
CA ILE A 535 5.28 -6.47 -18.42
C ILE A 535 5.39 -6.23 -19.92
N LYS A 536 5.97 -5.11 -20.36
CA LYS A 536 6.23 -4.84 -21.79
C LYS A 536 7.16 -5.89 -22.40
N ALA A 537 8.22 -6.31 -21.70
CA ALA A 537 9.12 -7.35 -22.17
C ALA A 537 8.42 -8.71 -22.24
N ALA A 538 7.54 -9.02 -21.28
CA ALA A 538 6.76 -10.26 -21.31
C ALA A 538 5.77 -10.32 -22.49
N ILE A 539 5.11 -9.20 -22.82
CA ILE A 539 4.26 -9.10 -24.01
C ILE A 539 5.08 -9.38 -25.28
N SER A 540 6.26 -8.74 -25.43
CA SER A 540 7.12 -8.95 -26.61
C SER A 540 7.66 -10.38 -26.70
N TYR A 541 7.84 -11.07 -25.58
CA TYR A 541 8.29 -12.48 -25.54
C TYR A 541 7.20 -13.47 -25.98
N GLU A 542 5.92 -13.12 -25.77
CA GLU A 542 4.79 -13.94 -26.21
C GLU A 542 4.57 -13.84 -27.73
N ASP A 543 4.90 -12.67 -28.31
CA ASP A 543 4.76 -12.41 -29.76
C ASP A 543 5.87 -13.08 -30.60
N ASP A 544 7.03 -13.45 -29.99
CA ASP A 544 8.16 -14.14 -30.62
C ASP A 544 7.97 -15.68 -30.60
#